data_4067b476298228dc404439c5c60c2694
#
_entry.id   4067b476298228dc404439c5c60c2694
#
_cell.length_a   1.000
_cell.length_b   1.000
_cell.length_c   1.000
_cell.angle_alpha   90.00
_cell.angle_beta   90.00
_cell.angle_gamma   90.00
#
_symmetry.space_group_name_H-M   'P 1'
#
loop_
_entity.id
_entity.type
_entity.pdbx_description
1 polymer ?
#
loop_
_entity_poly.entity_id
_entity_poly.type
_entity_poly.pdbx_seq_one_letter_code
_entity_poly.pdbx_strand_id
1 'polypeptide(L)'
;MTERSVIHDTFVIERTYPASASRVFAAFASREAKDAWGETGDMAEAEPATGPVAFDFRVGGHERFGNVYQGVRFTYDAVYYDIVPDQRLVYSYEMYADGVRLSVSVATIEFVSTDDGSVLTWTEQGAYLDGFDGPDAPQLRQGGTSEMLDGLAKYLA
;
A
#
# COMPACT_ATOMS: atom_id res chain seq x y z
N MET A 1 25.16 15.25 15.34
CA MET A 1 24.28 14.08 15.60
C MET A 1 22.89 14.43 15.10
N THR A 2 22.33 13.58 14.23
CA THR A 2 20.99 13.79 13.71
C THR A 2 19.97 13.48 14.80
N GLU A 3 19.06 14.40 15.05
CA GLU A 3 17.95 14.16 15.95
C GLU A 3 17.02 13.09 15.37
N ARG A 4 16.66 12.13 16.19
CA ARG A 4 15.73 11.05 15.81
C ARG A 4 14.35 11.39 16.33
N SER A 5 13.34 11.18 15.49
CA SER A 5 11.95 11.46 15.83
C SER A 5 11.02 10.46 15.18
N VAL A 6 9.82 10.37 15.69
CA VAL A 6 8.78 9.49 15.19
C VAL A 6 7.39 10.06 15.50
N ILE A 7 6.49 9.91 14.55
CA ILE A 7 5.05 10.06 14.77
C ILE A 7 4.36 8.80 14.27
N HIS A 8 3.31 8.37 14.94
CA HIS A 8 2.56 7.17 14.55
C HIS A 8 1.06 7.44 14.62
N ASP A 9 0.32 6.68 13.83
CA ASP A 9 -1.15 6.83 13.76
C ASP A 9 -1.77 5.55 13.19
N THR A 10 -3.07 5.46 13.35
CA THR A 10 -3.90 4.43 12.73
C THR A 10 -4.99 5.11 11.93
N PHE A 11 -5.21 4.67 10.70
CA PHE A 11 -6.36 5.12 9.92
C PHE A 11 -7.15 3.94 9.39
N VAL A 12 -8.43 4.17 9.10
CA VAL A 12 -9.35 3.19 8.51
C VAL A 12 -10.03 3.84 7.31
N ILE A 13 -9.99 3.16 6.17
CA ILE A 13 -10.72 3.56 4.97
C ILE A 13 -11.67 2.43 4.61
N GLU A 14 -12.94 2.76 4.43
CA GLU A 14 -13.95 1.81 3.97
C GLU A 14 -14.42 2.19 2.57
N ARG A 15 -14.54 1.21 1.70
CA ARG A 15 -15.00 1.40 0.31
C ARG A 15 -15.99 0.31 -0.06
N THR A 16 -17.06 0.72 -0.73
CA THR A 16 -18.04 -0.19 -1.30
C THR A 16 -17.81 -0.28 -2.81
N TYR A 17 -17.69 -1.50 -3.33
CA TYR A 17 -17.49 -1.73 -4.75
C TYR A 17 -18.63 -2.58 -5.32
N PRO A 18 -19.09 -2.29 -6.56
CA PRO A 18 -20.08 -3.13 -7.25
C PRO A 18 -19.44 -4.37 -7.90
N ALA A 19 -18.50 -4.98 -7.22
CA ALA A 19 -17.78 -6.17 -7.65
C ALA A 19 -17.73 -7.15 -6.48
N SER A 20 -17.69 -8.46 -6.77
CA SER A 20 -17.61 -9.48 -5.73
C SER A 20 -16.33 -9.37 -4.90
N ALA A 21 -16.37 -9.84 -3.66
CA ALA A 21 -15.18 -9.91 -2.82
C ALA A 21 -14.04 -10.67 -3.50
N SER A 22 -14.36 -11.73 -4.23
CA SER A 22 -13.38 -12.51 -4.99
C SER A 22 -12.72 -11.69 -6.09
N ARG A 23 -13.49 -10.89 -6.82
CA ARG A 23 -12.94 -10.03 -7.88
C ARG A 23 -12.08 -8.90 -7.30
N VAL A 24 -12.51 -8.30 -6.20
CA VAL A 24 -11.72 -7.25 -5.54
C VAL A 24 -10.43 -7.82 -4.97
N PHE A 25 -10.50 -8.98 -4.31
CA PHE A 25 -9.31 -9.68 -3.82
C PHE A 25 -8.33 -10.01 -4.95
N ALA A 26 -8.83 -10.50 -6.09
CA ALA A 26 -7.99 -10.84 -7.24
C ALA A 26 -7.19 -9.63 -7.76
N ALA A 27 -7.70 -8.42 -7.59
CA ALA A 27 -7.01 -7.19 -7.98
C ALA A 27 -5.73 -6.95 -7.15
N PHE A 28 -5.63 -7.54 -5.96
CA PHE A 28 -4.44 -7.46 -5.10
C PHE A 28 -3.49 -8.64 -5.31
N ALA A 29 -3.92 -9.70 -5.99
CA ALA A 29 -3.23 -10.98 -6.03
C ALA A 29 -2.27 -11.15 -7.20
N SER A 30 -2.20 -10.20 -8.11
CA SER A 30 -1.27 -10.23 -9.24
C SER A 30 -0.62 -8.87 -9.46
N ARG A 31 0.63 -8.90 -9.92
CA ARG A 31 1.36 -7.68 -10.26
C ARG A 31 0.67 -6.92 -11.38
N GLU A 32 0.26 -7.63 -12.42
CA GLU A 32 -0.43 -7.03 -13.57
C GLU A 32 -1.67 -6.23 -13.14
N ALA A 33 -2.50 -6.81 -12.28
CA ALA A 33 -3.68 -6.12 -11.77
C ALA A 33 -3.29 -4.91 -10.92
N LYS A 34 -2.36 -5.06 -9.98
CA LYS A 34 -1.91 -3.96 -9.12
C LYS A 34 -1.31 -2.82 -9.92
N ASP A 35 -0.51 -3.10 -10.93
CA ASP A 35 0.05 -2.07 -11.80
C ASP A 35 -1.06 -1.32 -12.55
N ALA A 36 -2.13 -2.01 -12.93
CA ALA A 36 -3.23 -1.42 -13.67
C ALA A 36 -4.06 -0.42 -12.84
N TRP A 37 -4.21 -0.65 -11.54
CA TRP A 37 -5.03 0.24 -10.70
C TRP A 37 -4.24 1.06 -9.69
N GLY A 38 -3.02 0.65 -9.36
CA GLY A 38 -2.21 1.31 -8.35
C GLY A 38 -1.32 2.44 -8.88
N GLU A 39 -1.20 2.58 -10.19
CA GLU A 39 -0.40 3.65 -10.78
C GLU A 39 -1.09 5.01 -10.63
N THR A 40 -0.40 5.93 -9.99
CA THR A 40 -0.88 7.30 -9.79
C THR A 40 0.10 8.29 -10.42
N GLY A 41 -0.21 8.76 -11.64
CA GLY A 41 0.53 9.85 -12.29
C GLY A 41 1.81 9.44 -13.01
N ASP A 42 2.60 10.46 -13.35
CA ASP A 42 3.84 10.30 -14.11
C ASP A 42 5.01 9.88 -13.22
N MET A 43 5.08 8.59 -12.90
CA MET A 43 6.19 8.02 -12.13
C MET A 43 7.09 7.18 -13.04
N ALA A 44 8.39 7.46 -12.99
CA ALA A 44 9.39 6.61 -13.64
C ALA A 44 9.76 5.47 -12.67
N GLU A 45 10.02 4.29 -13.22
CA GLU A 45 10.50 3.16 -12.43
C GLU A 45 11.88 3.45 -11.83
N ALA A 46 12.12 2.93 -10.62
CA ALA A 46 13.40 3.01 -9.94
C ALA A 46 13.71 1.69 -9.25
N GLU A 47 15.00 1.40 -9.07
CA GLU A 47 15.43 0.20 -8.37
C GLU A 47 15.12 0.31 -6.87
N PRO A 48 14.50 -0.72 -6.27
CA PRO A 48 14.22 -0.70 -4.83
C PRO A 48 15.48 -0.66 -3.97
N ALA A 49 15.40 0.04 -2.82
CA ALA A 49 16.52 0.18 -1.90
C ALA A 49 16.90 -1.13 -1.18
N THR A 50 15.97 -2.06 -1.06
CA THR A 50 16.11 -3.26 -0.22
C THR A 50 16.41 -4.54 -1.01
N GLY A 51 16.39 -4.48 -2.34
CA GLY A 51 16.63 -5.64 -3.18
C GLY A 51 16.00 -5.50 -4.57
N PRO A 52 16.02 -6.56 -5.37
CA PRO A 52 15.43 -6.51 -6.72
C PRO A 52 13.91 -6.37 -6.68
N VAL A 53 13.36 -5.83 -7.75
CA VAL A 53 11.90 -5.81 -7.96
C VAL A 53 11.36 -7.22 -7.79
N ALA A 54 10.30 -7.36 -7.01
CA ALA A 54 9.70 -8.65 -6.69
C ALA A 54 8.19 -8.52 -6.50
N PHE A 55 7.48 -9.55 -6.86
CA PHE A 55 6.08 -9.73 -6.48
C PHE A 55 5.86 -11.23 -6.24
N ASP A 56 5.79 -11.61 -4.96
CA ASP A 56 5.61 -13.00 -4.55
C ASP A 56 4.42 -13.04 -3.58
N PHE A 57 3.24 -13.30 -4.14
CA PHE A 57 1.97 -13.26 -3.40
C PHE A 57 1.74 -14.55 -2.63
N ARG A 58 2.48 -14.69 -1.52
CA ARG A 58 2.35 -15.79 -0.57
C ARG A 58 2.78 -15.31 0.81
N VAL A 59 2.39 -16.00 1.86
CA VAL A 59 2.87 -15.72 3.22
C VAL A 59 4.39 -15.86 3.24
N GLY A 60 5.07 -14.80 3.73
CA GLY A 60 6.53 -14.70 3.71
C GLY A 60 7.11 -14.16 2.40
N GLY A 61 6.28 -13.99 1.36
CA GLY A 61 6.71 -13.39 0.10
C GLY A 61 6.84 -11.88 0.18
N HIS A 62 7.66 -11.32 -0.70
CA HIS A 62 7.91 -9.88 -0.79
C HIS A 62 7.27 -9.26 -2.01
N GLU A 63 6.87 -8.01 -1.86
CA GLU A 63 6.54 -7.11 -2.96
C GLU A 63 7.50 -5.92 -2.87
N ARG A 64 8.34 -5.74 -3.89
CA ARG A 64 9.31 -4.64 -3.95
C ARG A 64 9.19 -3.89 -5.27
N PHE A 65 9.11 -2.58 -5.19
CA PHE A 65 9.19 -1.72 -6.37
C PHE A 65 9.72 -0.35 -5.98
N GLY A 66 10.11 0.42 -6.97
CA GLY A 66 10.56 1.79 -6.78
C GLY A 66 10.05 2.70 -7.88
N ASN A 67 9.84 3.95 -7.53
CA ASN A 67 9.39 5.00 -8.45
C ASN A 67 10.15 6.29 -8.19
N VAL A 68 10.32 7.09 -9.23
CA VAL A 68 10.79 8.48 -9.10
C VAL A 68 9.58 9.40 -9.28
N TYR A 69 9.34 10.24 -8.28
CA TYR A 69 8.27 11.22 -8.29
C TYR A 69 8.82 12.56 -7.82
N GLN A 70 8.67 13.58 -8.66
CA GLN A 70 9.18 14.94 -8.39
C GLN A 70 10.66 14.95 -7.96
N GLY A 71 11.49 14.15 -8.65
CA GLY A 71 12.92 14.08 -8.40
C GLY A 71 13.34 13.24 -7.20
N VAL A 72 12.40 12.67 -6.46
CA VAL A 72 12.68 11.81 -5.29
C VAL A 72 12.44 10.36 -5.66
N ARG A 73 13.42 9.49 -5.33
CA ARG A 73 13.29 8.05 -5.53
C ARG A 73 12.58 7.45 -4.31
N PHE A 74 11.32 7.10 -4.50
CA PHE A 74 10.57 6.36 -3.49
C PHE A 74 10.67 4.87 -3.75
N THR A 75 10.95 4.09 -2.71
CA THR A 75 10.98 2.64 -2.81
C THR A 75 10.13 2.01 -1.71
N TYR A 76 9.59 0.84 -2.03
CA TYR A 76 8.58 0.14 -1.24
C TYR A 76 9.01 -1.31 -1.09
N ASP A 77 8.92 -1.84 0.12
CA ASP A 77 9.17 -3.26 0.41
C ASP A 77 8.12 -3.76 1.38
N ALA A 78 7.28 -4.68 0.92
CA ALA A 78 6.24 -5.32 1.72
C ALA A 78 6.54 -6.80 1.94
N VAL A 79 6.10 -7.30 3.09
CA VAL A 79 6.12 -8.73 3.43
C VAL A 79 4.70 -9.15 3.80
N TYR A 80 4.19 -10.19 3.13
CA TYR A 80 2.87 -10.73 3.44
C TYR A 80 2.94 -11.66 4.66
N TYR A 81 2.07 -11.42 5.64
CA TYR A 81 1.96 -12.23 6.85
C TYR A 81 0.74 -13.12 6.87
N ASP A 82 -0.36 -12.69 6.26
CA ASP A 82 -1.62 -13.43 6.28
C ASP A 82 -2.35 -13.21 4.96
N ILE A 83 -2.73 -14.28 4.31
CA ILE A 83 -3.49 -14.26 3.06
C ILE A 83 -4.62 -15.27 3.20
N VAL A 84 -5.84 -14.75 3.37
CA VAL A 84 -7.05 -15.59 3.38
C VAL A 84 -7.85 -15.23 2.13
N PRO A 85 -7.88 -16.10 1.12
CA PRO A 85 -8.52 -15.79 -0.15
C PRO A 85 -9.93 -15.23 0.01
N ASP A 86 -10.19 -14.12 -0.67
CA ASP A 86 -11.46 -13.41 -0.72
C ASP A 86 -11.91 -12.79 0.61
N GLN A 87 -11.07 -12.85 1.65
CA GLN A 87 -11.45 -12.41 2.99
C GLN A 87 -10.48 -11.42 3.63
N ARG A 88 -9.16 -11.66 3.56
CA ARG A 88 -8.22 -10.83 4.32
C ARG A 88 -6.80 -10.89 3.80
N LEU A 89 -6.13 -9.74 3.85
CA LEU A 89 -4.68 -9.61 3.68
C LEU A 89 -4.11 -8.88 4.90
N VAL A 90 -2.98 -9.35 5.41
CA VAL A 90 -2.18 -8.60 6.38
C VAL A 90 -0.74 -8.58 5.88
N TYR A 91 -0.19 -7.38 5.74
CA TYR A 91 1.21 -7.22 5.37
C TYR A 91 1.84 -6.03 6.08
N SER A 92 3.14 -6.10 6.29
CA SER A 92 3.92 -4.94 6.70
C SER A 92 4.62 -4.36 5.48
N TYR A 93 4.90 -3.06 5.49
CA TYR A 93 5.72 -2.46 4.45
C TYR A 93 6.56 -1.31 4.97
N GLU A 94 7.70 -1.15 4.34
CA GLU A 94 8.62 -0.05 4.56
C GLU A 94 8.63 0.83 3.32
N MET A 95 8.74 2.14 3.53
CA MET A 95 9.01 3.07 2.43
C MET A 95 10.31 3.81 2.67
N TYR A 96 10.99 4.10 1.57
CA TYR A 96 12.26 4.83 1.54
C TYR A 96 12.13 6.01 0.58
N ALA A 97 12.79 7.12 0.93
CA ALA A 97 12.96 8.27 0.05
C ALA A 97 14.46 8.48 -0.14
N ASP A 98 14.95 8.38 -1.37
CA ASP A 98 16.39 8.48 -1.70
C ASP A 98 17.27 7.59 -0.80
N GLY A 99 16.81 6.38 -0.52
CA GLY A 99 17.53 5.40 0.28
C GLY A 99 17.40 5.56 1.79
N VAL A 100 16.67 6.56 2.27
CA VAL A 100 16.42 6.78 3.70
C VAL A 100 15.03 6.26 4.06
N ARG A 101 14.95 5.38 5.06
CA ARG A 101 13.67 4.84 5.52
C ARG A 101 12.80 5.97 6.08
N LEU A 102 11.63 6.16 5.48
CA LEU A 102 10.70 7.21 5.91
C LEU A 102 9.53 6.67 6.75
N SER A 103 9.20 5.39 6.63
CA SER A 103 8.08 4.83 7.39
C SER A 103 8.12 3.30 7.45
N VAL A 104 7.45 2.77 8.47
CA VAL A 104 7.14 1.35 8.64
C VAL A 104 5.66 1.24 8.98
N SER A 105 4.92 0.39 8.27
CA SER A 105 3.47 0.27 8.43
C SER A 105 3.01 -1.18 8.45
N VAL A 106 1.86 -1.42 9.06
CA VAL A 106 1.11 -2.68 8.97
C VAL A 106 -0.24 -2.36 8.36
N ALA A 107 -0.58 -3.01 7.26
CA ALA A 107 -1.87 -2.86 6.60
C ALA A 107 -2.68 -4.15 6.74
N THR A 108 -3.95 -4.00 7.12
CA THR A 108 -4.94 -5.08 7.14
C THR A 108 -6.06 -4.72 6.18
N ILE A 109 -6.30 -5.57 5.20
CA ILE A 109 -7.35 -5.35 4.20
C ILE A 109 -8.36 -6.49 4.33
N GLU A 110 -9.60 -6.12 4.61
CA GLU A 110 -10.70 -7.07 4.79
C GLU A 110 -11.70 -6.91 3.65
N PHE A 111 -12.18 -8.03 3.14
CA PHE A 111 -13.13 -8.10 2.03
C PHE A 111 -14.40 -8.81 2.52
N VAL A 112 -15.54 -8.16 2.42
CA VAL A 112 -16.83 -8.72 2.84
C VAL A 112 -17.81 -8.64 1.70
N SER A 113 -18.41 -9.78 1.33
CA SER A 113 -19.44 -9.83 0.30
C SER A 113 -20.73 -9.18 0.77
N THR A 114 -21.39 -8.47 -0.12
CA THR A 114 -22.74 -7.88 0.09
C THR A 114 -23.66 -8.35 -1.03
N ASP A 115 -24.95 -8.04 -0.94
CA ASP A 115 -25.92 -8.41 -1.98
C ASP A 115 -25.60 -7.77 -3.33
N ASP A 116 -25.02 -6.57 -3.33
CA ASP A 116 -24.74 -5.78 -4.54
C ASP A 116 -23.25 -5.74 -4.94
N GLY A 117 -22.39 -6.44 -4.20
CA GLY A 117 -20.95 -6.42 -4.46
C GLY A 117 -20.13 -6.76 -3.24
N SER A 118 -19.31 -5.84 -2.77
CA SER A 118 -18.46 -6.05 -1.60
C SER A 118 -18.10 -4.76 -0.89
N VAL A 119 -17.67 -4.90 0.36
CA VAL A 119 -17.06 -3.82 1.15
C VAL A 119 -15.62 -4.20 1.43
N LEU A 120 -14.72 -3.27 1.15
CA LEU A 120 -13.30 -3.34 1.50
C LEU A 120 -13.05 -2.42 2.68
N THR A 121 -12.40 -2.94 3.73
CA THR A 121 -11.94 -2.14 4.87
C THR A 121 -10.42 -2.21 4.95
N TRP A 122 -9.78 -1.06 4.84
CA TRP A 122 -8.33 -0.91 4.94
C TRP A 122 -7.98 -0.26 6.26
N THR A 123 -7.34 -1.02 7.15
CA THR A 123 -6.83 -0.51 8.42
C THR A 123 -5.31 -0.47 8.34
N GLU A 124 -4.72 0.69 8.61
CA GLU A 124 -3.27 0.84 8.57
C GLU A 124 -2.75 1.51 9.83
N GLN A 125 -1.72 0.90 10.41
CA GLN A 125 -0.97 1.42 11.55
C GLN A 125 0.43 1.74 11.05
N GLY A 126 0.90 2.95 11.26
CA GLY A 126 2.19 3.36 10.72
C GLY A 126 3.03 4.19 11.68
N ALA A 127 4.34 4.08 11.52
CA ALA A 127 5.34 4.93 12.13
C ALA A 127 6.06 5.71 11.03
N TYR A 128 6.10 7.03 11.17
CA TYR A 128 6.75 7.95 10.23
C TYR A 128 7.98 8.52 10.91
N LEU A 129 9.13 8.52 10.23
CA LEU A 129 10.43 8.63 10.87
C LEU A 129 11.22 9.86 10.40
N ASP A 130 11.98 10.45 11.30
CA ASP A 130 13.20 11.23 11.04
C ASP A 130 13.13 12.23 9.86
N GLY A 131 12.34 13.28 9.99
CA GLY A 131 12.16 14.27 8.93
C GLY A 131 10.97 14.01 8.01
N PHE A 132 10.37 12.81 8.08
CA PHE A 132 9.13 12.43 7.38
C PHE A 132 7.97 12.29 8.37
N ASP A 133 8.14 12.78 9.57
CA ASP A 133 7.24 12.69 10.72
C ASP A 133 6.59 14.03 11.07
N GLY A 134 6.38 14.88 10.08
CA GLY A 134 5.60 16.10 10.26
C GLY A 134 4.17 15.79 10.71
N PRO A 135 3.46 16.78 11.28
CA PRO A 135 2.12 16.57 11.82
C PRO A 135 1.12 16.09 10.76
N ASP A 136 1.40 16.35 9.48
CA ASP A 136 0.52 15.96 8.36
C ASP A 136 0.89 14.60 7.75
N ALA A 137 1.96 13.94 8.20
CA ALA A 137 2.45 12.69 7.59
C ALA A 137 1.38 11.59 7.56
N PRO A 138 0.61 11.31 8.64
CA PRO A 138 -0.45 10.30 8.59
C PRO A 138 -1.55 10.64 7.58
N GLN A 139 -1.95 11.91 7.51
CA GLN A 139 -3.00 12.35 6.58
C GLN A 139 -2.56 12.26 5.13
N LEU A 140 -1.29 12.57 4.84
CA LEU A 140 -0.71 12.43 3.50
C LEU A 140 -0.70 10.96 3.07
N ARG A 141 -0.33 10.05 3.97
CA ARG A 141 -0.36 8.62 3.69
C ARG A 141 -1.79 8.14 3.44
N GLN A 142 -2.73 8.53 4.29
CA GLN A 142 -4.13 8.18 4.13
C GLN A 142 -4.70 8.70 2.80
N GLY A 143 -4.33 9.93 2.43
CA GLY A 143 -4.73 10.53 1.14
C GLY A 143 -4.20 9.75 -0.05
N GLY A 144 -2.95 9.32 -0.02
CA GLY A 144 -2.35 8.49 -1.07
C GLY A 144 -3.02 7.14 -1.20
N THR A 145 -3.32 6.48 -0.09
CA THR A 145 -4.05 5.20 -0.08
C THR A 145 -5.48 5.40 -0.62
N SER A 146 -6.14 6.48 -0.26
CA SER A 146 -7.48 6.83 -0.75
C SER A 146 -7.50 7.01 -2.27
N GLU A 147 -6.51 7.71 -2.83
CA GLU A 147 -6.36 7.86 -4.29
C GLU A 147 -6.15 6.52 -4.99
N MET A 148 -5.34 5.66 -4.41
CA MET A 148 -5.12 4.31 -4.91
C MET A 148 -6.43 3.52 -4.97
N LEU A 149 -7.24 3.59 -3.93
CA LEU A 149 -8.55 2.92 -3.88
C LEU A 149 -9.56 3.52 -4.85
N ASP A 150 -9.44 4.81 -5.18
CA ASP A 150 -10.21 5.43 -6.27
C ASP A 150 -9.80 4.83 -7.63
N GLY A 151 -8.51 4.59 -7.83
CA GLY A 151 -7.98 3.88 -9.00
C GLY A 151 -8.53 2.47 -9.11
N LEU A 152 -8.63 1.76 -7.98
CA LEU A 152 -9.24 0.43 -7.93
C LEU A 152 -10.71 0.47 -8.35
N ALA A 153 -11.47 1.49 -7.92
CA ALA A 153 -12.85 1.65 -8.33
C ALA A 153 -12.99 1.76 -9.86
N LYS A 154 -12.11 2.50 -10.51
CA LYS A 154 -12.09 2.64 -11.97
C LYS A 154 -11.73 1.32 -12.66
N TYR A 155 -10.78 0.60 -12.12
CA TYR A 155 -10.36 -0.72 -12.64
C TYR A 155 -11.50 -1.74 -12.56
N LEU A 156 -12.30 -1.70 -11.50
CA LEU A 156 -13.41 -2.63 -11.26
C LEU A 156 -14.70 -2.26 -12.02
N ALA A 157 -14.75 -1.06 -12.55
CA ALA A 157 -15.94 -0.57 -13.27
C ALA A 157 -16.15 -1.28 -14.61
#